data_cf6712d3ddc04b007e60adec85cc19ad
#
_entry.id   cf6712d3ddc04b007e60adec85cc19ad
#
_cell.length_a   1.000
_cell.length_b   1.000
_cell.length_c   1.000
_cell.angle_alpha   90.00
_cell.angle_beta   90.00
_cell.angle_gamma   90.00
#
_symmetry.space_group_name_H-M   'P 1'
#
loop_
_entity.id
_entity.type
_entity.pdbx_description
1 polymer ?
#
loop_
_entity_poly.entity_id
_entity_poly.type
_entity_poly.pdbx_seq_one_letter_code
_entity_poly.pdbx_strand_id
1 'polypeptide(L)'
;MFVKLLTVDLLIPGCQSLKEKRFVLSSLKARLRGRFNASVAEVDHQDKWQHSTIAVAIVGSDHKTVDETCGSIRRFIEGDPRVTVADALEEFR
;
A
#
# COMPACT_ATOMS: atom_id res chain seq x y z
N MET A 1 8.20 17.43 12.56
CA MET A 1 7.40 16.73 11.53
C MET A 1 8.20 15.60 10.93
N PHE A 2 7.58 14.43 10.85
CA PHE A 2 8.18 13.26 10.24
C PHE A 2 7.29 12.77 9.12
N VAL A 3 7.91 12.40 7.99
CA VAL A 3 7.21 11.81 6.85
C VAL A 3 7.87 10.47 6.56
N LYS A 4 7.07 9.42 6.50
CA LYS A 4 7.54 8.09 6.12
C LYS A 4 6.83 7.64 4.85
N LEU A 5 7.60 7.12 3.91
CA LEU A 5 7.10 6.58 2.66
C LEU A 5 7.27 5.07 2.67
N LEU A 6 6.17 4.36 2.48
CA LEU A 6 6.16 2.92 2.27
C LEU A 6 5.85 2.65 0.80
N THR A 7 6.74 1.97 0.11
CA THR A 7 6.53 1.55 -1.27
C THR A 7 6.43 0.04 -1.29
N VAL A 8 5.34 -0.50 -1.83
CA VAL A 8 5.04 -1.92 -1.80
C VAL A 8 4.80 -2.44 -3.21
N ASP A 9 5.56 -3.46 -3.59
CA ASP A 9 5.29 -4.21 -4.81
C ASP A 9 4.32 -5.33 -4.49
N LEU A 10 3.19 -5.33 -5.17
CA LEU A 10 2.11 -6.29 -4.97
C LEU A 10 1.98 -7.20 -6.18
N LEU A 11 1.79 -8.48 -5.90
CA LEU A 11 1.30 -9.44 -6.89
C LEU A 11 -0.18 -9.68 -6.61
N ILE A 12 -0.96 -9.80 -7.67
CA ILE A 12 -2.41 -10.06 -7.58
C ILE A 12 -2.66 -11.38 -8.33
N PRO A 13 -2.44 -12.52 -7.66
CA PRO A 13 -2.51 -13.83 -8.33
C PRO A 13 -3.89 -14.09 -8.90
N GLY A 14 -3.92 -14.63 -10.12
CA GLY A 14 -5.18 -14.99 -10.78
C GLY A 14 -5.96 -13.83 -11.39
N CYS A 15 -5.48 -12.60 -11.24
CA CYS A 15 -6.12 -11.44 -11.84
C CYS A 15 -6.02 -11.53 -13.37
N GLN A 16 -7.16 -11.43 -14.07
CA GLN A 16 -7.26 -11.66 -15.50
C GLN A 16 -7.67 -10.43 -16.30
N SER A 17 -7.79 -9.27 -15.65
CA SER A 17 -8.15 -8.03 -16.34
C SER A 17 -7.76 -6.81 -15.51
N LEU A 18 -7.64 -5.66 -16.19
CA LEU A 18 -7.44 -4.38 -15.49
C LEU A 18 -8.65 -4.01 -14.64
N LYS A 19 -9.85 -4.45 -15.03
CA LYS A 19 -11.07 -4.20 -14.26
C LYS A 19 -11.01 -4.92 -12.91
N GLU A 20 -10.62 -6.19 -12.89
CA GLU A 20 -10.44 -6.95 -11.64
C GLU A 20 -9.36 -6.32 -10.77
N LYS A 21 -8.23 -5.94 -11.36
CA LYS A 21 -7.13 -5.28 -10.65
C LYS A 21 -7.60 -3.99 -10.00
N ARG A 22 -8.31 -3.13 -10.74
CA ARG A 22 -8.84 -1.87 -10.22
C ARG A 22 -9.79 -2.09 -9.06
N PHE A 23 -10.63 -3.13 -9.14
CA PHE A 23 -11.53 -3.47 -8.05
C PHE A 23 -10.74 -3.81 -6.78
N VAL A 24 -9.75 -4.69 -6.88
CA VAL A 24 -8.93 -5.09 -5.73
C VAL A 24 -8.17 -3.90 -5.15
N LEU A 25 -7.52 -3.11 -5.99
CA LEU A 25 -6.72 -1.97 -5.53
C LEU A 25 -7.59 -0.84 -4.97
N SER A 26 -8.74 -0.56 -5.57
CA SER A 26 -9.68 0.45 -5.05
C SER A 26 -10.19 0.05 -3.68
N SER A 27 -10.52 -1.22 -3.48
CA SER A 27 -10.94 -1.76 -2.19
C SER A 27 -9.82 -1.63 -1.16
N LEU A 28 -8.61 -2.03 -1.51
CA LEU A 28 -7.46 -1.95 -0.60
C LEU A 28 -7.15 -0.51 -0.22
N LYS A 29 -7.12 0.40 -1.21
CA LYS A 29 -6.87 1.83 -0.94
C LYS A 29 -7.95 2.44 -0.07
N ALA A 30 -9.22 2.14 -0.32
CA ALA A 30 -10.33 2.65 0.48
C ALA A 30 -10.23 2.18 1.93
N ARG A 31 -9.90 0.92 2.16
CA ARG A 31 -9.72 0.36 3.50
C ARG A 31 -8.54 1.01 4.22
N LEU A 32 -7.44 1.21 3.53
CA LEU A 32 -6.26 1.88 4.10
C LEU A 32 -6.61 3.32 4.52
N ARG A 33 -7.28 4.06 3.65
CA ARG A 33 -7.68 5.45 3.94
C ARG A 33 -8.69 5.54 5.06
N GLY A 34 -9.61 4.58 5.17
CA GLY A 34 -10.61 4.55 6.23
C GLY A 34 -10.07 4.15 7.59
N ARG A 35 -8.97 3.40 7.62
CA ARG A 35 -8.38 2.88 8.84
C ARG A 35 -7.18 3.69 9.33
N PHE A 36 -6.44 4.29 8.43
CA PHE A 36 -5.21 5.02 8.74
C PHE A 36 -5.23 6.42 8.16
N ASN A 37 -4.58 7.34 8.84
CA ASN A 37 -4.35 8.68 8.31
C ASN A 37 -3.12 8.65 7.39
N ALA A 38 -3.35 8.28 6.15
CA ALA A 38 -2.30 8.10 5.15
C ALA A 38 -2.81 8.42 3.75
N SER A 39 -1.90 8.85 2.90
CA SER A 39 -2.16 9.05 1.48
C SER A 39 -1.68 7.85 0.71
N VAL A 40 -2.51 7.29 -0.17
CA VAL A 40 -2.23 6.04 -0.89
C VAL A 40 -2.43 6.23 -2.38
N ALA A 41 -1.47 5.78 -3.19
CA ALA A 41 -1.57 5.84 -4.64
C ALA A 41 -0.88 4.64 -5.29
N GLU A 42 -1.39 4.21 -6.45
CA GLU A 42 -0.65 3.32 -7.33
C GLU A 42 0.35 4.18 -8.11
N VAL A 43 1.62 3.82 -8.09
CA VAL A 43 2.71 4.65 -8.64
C VAL A 43 3.47 3.98 -9.78
N ASP A 44 3.27 2.69 -10.00
CA ASP A 44 3.91 1.96 -11.10
C ASP A 44 3.11 0.72 -11.47
N HIS A 45 3.39 0.15 -12.64
CA HIS A 45 2.76 -1.06 -13.17
C HIS A 45 1.26 -0.93 -13.37
N GLN A 46 0.78 0.29 -13.69
CA GLN A 46 -0.64 0.57 -13.86
C GLN A 46 -1.28 -0.26 -14.98
N ASP A 47 -0.52 -0.62 -15.99
CA ASP A 47 -0.96 -1.38 -17.16
C ASP A 47 -0.82 -2.90 -16.99
N LYS A 48 -0.28 -3.39 -15.88
CA LYS A 48 -0.13 -4.81 -15.60
C LYS A 48 -1.32 -5.33 -14.81
N TRP A 49 -1.80 -6.53 -15.15
CA TRP A 49 -2.96 -7.12 -14.44
C TRP A 49 -2.61 -7.71 -13.09
N GLN A 50 -1.45 -8.33 -13.00
CA GLN A 50 -1.07 -9.15 -11.84
C GLN A 50 0.04 -8.52 -11.00
N HIS A 51 0.40 -7.27 -11.29
CA HIS A 51 1.45 -6.55 -10.60
C HIS A 51 1.05 -5.10 -10.41
N SER A 52 1.33 -4.57 -9.23
CA SER A 52 1.12 -3.16 -8.91
C SER A 52 2.20 -2.70 -7.94
N THR A 53 2.55 -1.43 -8.04
CA THR A 53 3.36 -0.78 -7.01
C THR A 53 2.53 0.32 -6.39
N ILE A 54 2.29 0.25 -5.10
CA ILE A 54 1.59 1.30 -4.36
C ILE A 54 2.56 2.02 -3.43
N ALA A 55 2.32 3.31 -3.26
CA ALA A 55 3.05 4.14 -2.31
C ALA A 55 2.08 4.65 -1.26
N VAL A 56 2.53 4.62 0.01
CA VAL A 56 1.77 5.09 1.15
C VAL A 56 2.61 6.15 1.86
N ALA A 57 2.08 7.37 1.99
CA ALA A 57 2.76 8.45 2.69
C ALA A 57 2.09 8.70 4.04
N ILE A 58 2.89 8.71 5.10
CA ILE A 58 2.44 8.90 6.47
C ILE A 58 3.17 10.10 7.05
N VAL A 59 2.41 11.02 7.63
CA VAL A 59 2.97 12.20 8.28
C VAL A 59 2.54 12.23 9.75
N GLY A 60 3.42 12.70 10.60
CA GLY A 60 3.12 12.89 12.02
C GLY A 60 4.18 13.74 12.70
N SER A 61 3.90 14.12 13.94
CA SER A 61 4.78 14.94 14.77
C SER A 61 5.76 14.12 15.60
N ASP A 62 5.59 12.80 15.65
CA ASP A 62 6.38 11.90 16.46
C ASP A 62 6.92 10.75 15.61
N HIS A 63 8.24 10.56 15.64
CA HIS A 63 8.93 9.54 14.85
C HIS A 63 8.41 8.13 15.15
N LYS A 64 8.28 7.81 16.43
CA LYS A 64 7.87 6.48 16.87
C LYS A 64 6.45 6.14 16.39
N THR A 65 5.52 7.08 16.52
CA THR A 65 4.13 6.89 16.09
C THR A 65 4.03 6.69 14.58
N VAL A 66 4.78 7.47 13.81
CA VAL A 66 4.81 7.34 12.35
C VAL A 66 5.36 5.96 11.96
N ASP A 67 6.42 5.51 12.62
CA ASP A 67 7.02 4.21 12.36
C ASP A 67 6.07 3.06 12.70
N GLU A 68 5.39 3.14 13.85
CA GLU A 68 4.40 2.14 14.27
C GLU A 68 3.20 2.09 13.31
N THR A 69 2.72 3.24 12.87
CA THR A 69 1.64 3.34 11.88
C THR A 69 2.04 2.68 10.56
N CYS A 70 3.26 2.93 10.11
CA CYS A 70 3.78 2.28 8.90
C CYS A 70 3.80 0.75 9.03
N GLY A 71 4.25 0.24 10.17
CA GLY A 71 4.23 -1.20 10.45
C GLY A 71 2.83 -1.78 10.45
N SER A 72 1.87 -1.07 11.02
CA SER A 72 0.46 -1.48 11.03
C SER A 72 -0.14 -1.51 9.61
N ILE A 73 0.18 -0.52 8.79
CA ILE A 73 -0.26 -0.47 7.39
C ILE A 73 0.32 -1.65 6.61
N ARG A 74 1.60 -1.92 6.79
CA ARG A 74 2.26 -3.04 6.12
C ARG A 74 1.60 -4.37 6.49
N ARG A 75 1.34 -4.61 7.78
CA ARG A 75 0.65 -5.82 8.24
C ARG A 75 -0.77 -5.92 7.69
N PHE A 76 -1.46 -4.79 7.59
CA PHE A 76 -2.81 -4.75 7.01
C PHE A 76 -2.79 -5.20 5.54
N ILE A 77 -1.83 -4.70 4.76
CA ILE A 77 -1.67 -5.09 3.35
C ILE A 77 -1.31 -6.58 3.24
N GLU A 78 -0.36 -7.04 4.05
CA GLU A 78 0.05 -8.45 4.07
C GLU A 78 -1.09 -9.39 4.46
N GLY A 79 -2.05 -8.90 5.22
CA GLY A 79 -3.22 -9.68 5.64
C GLY A 79 -4.33 -9.77 4.60
N ASP A 80 -4.25 -9.03 3.49
CA ASP A 80 -5.26 -9.12 2.43
C ASP A 80 -4.99 -10.35 1.55
N PRO A 81 -5.92 -11.34 1.53
CA PRO A 81 -5.67 -12.59 0.79
C PRO A 81 -5.67 -12.42 -0.72
N ARG A 82 -6.11 -11.29 -1.24
CA ARG A 82 -6.18 -11.03 -2.68
C ARG A 82 -4.84 -10.58 -3.27
N VAL A 83 -3.90 -10.17 -2.41
CA VAL A 83 -2.60 -9.67 -2.84
C VAL A 83 -1.49 -10.39 -2.11
N THR A 84 -0.31 -10.40 -2.73
CA THR A 84 0.92 -10.90 -2.13
C THR A 84 1.95 -9.79 -2.18
N VAL A 85 2.57 -9.49 -1.03
CA VAL A 85 3.64 -8.50 -0.98
C VAL A 85 4.92 -9.16 -1.48
N ALA A 86 5.38 -8.73 -2.65
CA ALA A 86 6.61 -9.25 -3.26
C ALA A 86 7.84 -8.53 -2.72
N ASP A 87 7.70 -7.24 -2.43
CA ASP A 87 8.78 -6.41 -1.90
C ASP A 87 8.19 -5.19 -1.20
N ALA A 88 8.92 -4.65 -0.25
CA ALA A 88 8.53 -3.44 0.46
C ALA A 88 9.75 -2.63 0.85
N LEU A 89 9.67 -1.31 0.66
CA LEU A 89 10.72 -0.36 1.02
C LEU A 89 10.12 0.71 1.92
N GLU A 90 10.77 0.97 3.03
CA GLU A 90 10.37 2.01 3.99
C GLU A 90 11.45 3.08 4.05
N GLU A 91 11.06 4.35 3.93
CA GLU A 91 11.99 5.47 3.95
C GLU A 91 11.40 6.63 4.76
N PHE A 92 12.20 7.23 5.64
CA PHE A 92 11.89 8.54 6.19
C PHE A 92 12.34 9.62 5.21
N ARG A 93 11.55 10.64 5.07
CA ARG A 93 11.80 11.77 4.18
C ARG A 93 11.92 13.07 4.96
#